data_b02940dffaceef8be4af2e8a735f3f64
#
_entry.id   b02940dffaceef8be4af2e8a735f3f64
#
_cell.length_a   1.000
_cell.length_b   1.000
_cell.length_c   1.000
_cell.angle_alpha   90.00
_cell.angle_beta   90.00
_cell.angle_gamma   90.00
#
_symmetry.space_group_name_H-M   'P 1'
#
loop_
_entity.id
_entity.type
_entity.pdbx_description
1 polymer ?
#
loop_
_entity_poly.entity_id
_entity_poly.type
_entity_poly.pdbx_seq_one_letter_code
_entity_poly.pdbx_strand_id
1 'polypeptide(L)' 'MCLGAPGLVVAIDPSGATVETDGRRRRANTLILPDLAVGEWVYVAAGTAIERLAPDEAEAIRATIDNARQEDTDDHAS' A
#
# COMPACT_ATOMS: atom_id res chain seq x y z
N MET A 1 6.47 -15.39 -1.81
CA MET A 1 7.03 -14.28 -1.07
C MET A 1 5.99 -13.21 -0.86
N CYS A 2 5.83 -12.82 0.35
CA CYS A 2 4.82 -11.84 0.67
C CYS A 2 5.40 -10.44 0.51
N LEU A 3 4.81 -9.67 -0.35
CA LEU A 3 5.24 -8.31 -0.58
C LEU A 3 4.14 -7.36 -0.17
N GLY A 4 4.54 -6.29 0.47
CA GLY A 4 3.62 -5.23 0.77
C GLY A 4 3.58 -4.21 -0.34
N ALA A 5 2.70 -3.26 -0.18
CA ALA A 5 2.56 -2.16 -1.12
C ALA A 5 2.09 -0.92 -0.36
N PRO A 6 2.45 0.26 -0.86
CA PRO A 6 1.92 1.48 -0.25
C PRO A 6 0.45 1.63 -0.61
N GLY A 7 -0.33 2.07 0.36
CA GLY A 7 -1.74 2.30 0.17
C GLY A 7 -2.15 3.63 0.78
N LEU A 8 -3.13 4.27 0.17
CA LEU A 8 -3.68 5.51 0.69
C LEU A 8 -4.91 5.18 1.51
N VAL A 9 -4.93 5.65 2.75
CA VAL A 9 -6.07 5.42 3.62
C VAL A 9 -7.23 6.29 3.13
N VAL A 10 -8.32 5.64 2.73
CA VAL A 10 -9.48 6.36 2.21
C VAL A 10 -10.66 6.31 3.18
N ALA A 11 -10.65 5.39 4.13
CA ALA A 11 -11.72 5.32 5.14
C ALA A 11 -11.19 4.59 6.36
N ILE A 12 -11.73 4.92 7.53
CA ILE A 12 -11.35 4.29 8.78
C ILE A 12 -12.62 3.98 9.54
N ASP A 13 -12.65 2.78 10.13
CA ASP A 13 -13.77 2.38 10.98
C ASP A 13 -13.23 1.58 12.17
N PRO A 14 -14.09 1.22 13.13
CA PRO A 14 -13.60 0.52 14.33
C PRO A 14 -12.92 -0.81 14.07
N SER A 15 -13.17 -1.42 12.92
CA SER A 15 -12.58 -2.73 12.62
C SER A 15 -11.34 -2.63 11.76
N GLY A 16 -10.93 -1.45 11.35
CA GLY A 16 -9.74 -1.29 10.56
C GLY A 16 -9.82 -0.11 9.60
N ALA A 17 -9.09 -0.20 8.53
CA ALA A 17 -9.05 0.86 7.54
C ALA A 17 -9.25 0.30 6.15
N THR A 18 -9.73 1.14 5.26
CA THR A 18 -9.78 0.81 3.84
C THR A 18 -8.66 1.60 3.17
N VAL A 19 -7.82 0.90 2.44
CA VAL A 19 -6.72 1.53 1.72
C VAL A 19 -6.89 1.29 0.23
N GLU A 20 -6.40 2.22 -0.54
CA GLU A 20 -6.43 2.14 -1.99
C GLU A 20 -5.01 1.98 -2.51
N THR A 21 -4.82 0.93 -3.33
CA THR A 21 -3.54 0.64 -3.95
C THR A 21 -3.80 0.31 -5.42
N ASP A 22 -3.19 1.06 -6.32
CA ASP A 22 -3.35 0.81 -7.76
C ASP A 22 -4.81 0.82 -8.20
N GLY A 23 -5.60 1.72 -7.64
CA GLY A 23 -7.01 1.81 -8.00
C GLY A 23 -7.88 0.74 -7.38
N ARG A 24 -7.33 -0.10 -6.54
CA ARG A 24 -8.09 -1.13 -5.84
C ARG A 24 -8.18 -0.80 -4.37
N ARG A 25 -9.34 -1.07 -3.81
CA ARG A 25 -9.56 -0.85 -2.39
C ARG A 25 -9.48 -2.17 -1.65
N ARG A 26 -8.79 -2.15 -0.53
CA ARG A 26 -8.62 -3.33 0.31
C ARG A 26 -8.76 -2.94 1.75
N ARG A 27 -9.19 -3.91 2.55
CA ARG A 27 -9.23 -3.73 4.00
C ARG A 27 -7.86 -4.04 4.58
N ALA A 28 -7.48 -3.25 5.57
CA ALA A 28 -6.24 -3.50 6.32
C ALA A 28 -6.54 -3.31 7.78
N ASN A 29 -6.04 -4.21 8.63
CA ASN A 29 -6.23 -4.00 10.05
C ASN A 29 -5.25 -2.96 10.56
N THR A 30 -5.61 -2.29 11.64
CA THR A 30 -4.84 -1.19 12.19
C THR A 30 -4.34 -1.50 13.59
N LEU A 31 -4.09 -2.76 13.88
CA LEU A 31 -3.63 -3.16 15.21
C LEU A 31 -2.29 -2.54 15.56
N ILE A 32 -1.42 -2.40 14.57
CA ILE A 32 -0.09 -1.82 14.78
C ILE A 32 -0.13 -0.31 14.73
N LEU A 33 -1.04 0.24 13.92
CA LEU A 33 -1.15 1.69 13.73
C LEU A 33 -2.58 2.12 14.05
N PRO A 34 -2.97 2.13 15.32
CA PRO A 34 -4.37 2.38 15.67
C PRO A 34 -4.82 3.82 15.48
N ASP A 35 -3.90 4.76 15.33
CA ASP A 35 -4.23 6.17 15.19
C ASP A 35 -4.03 6.68 13.77
N LEU A 36 -4.20 5.82 12.79
CA LEU A 36 -4.19 6.25 11.38
C LEU A 36 -5.34 7.20 11.10
N ALA A 37 -5.12 8.06 10.12
CA ALA A 37 -6.14 9.00 9.67
C ALA A 37 -6.33 8.88 8.16
N VAL A 38 -7.52 9.26 7.70
CA VAL A 38 -7.81 9.29 6.27
C VAL A 38 -6.85 10.27 5.60
N GLY A 39 -6.32 9.86 4.46
CA GLY A 39 -5.37 10.68 3.71
C GLY A 39 -3.93 10.35 3.99
N GLU A 40 -3.66 9.45 4.92
CA GLU A 40 -2.29 9.03 5.20
C GLU A 40 -1.88 7.89 4.28
N TRP A 41 -0.61 7.83 3.98
CA TRP A 41 -0.04 6.70 3.25
C TRP A 41 0.54 5.70 4.23
N VAL A 42 0.31 4.42 3.96
CA VAL A 42 0.81 3.34 4.82
C VAL A 42 1.35 2.24 3.96
N TYR A 43 2.30 1.52 4.52
CA TYR A 43 2.80 0.30 3.91
C TYR A 43 1.95 -0.86 4.43
N VAL A 44 1.32 -1.59 3.52
CA VAL A 44 0.41 -2.68 3.88
C VAL A 44 1.01 -3.99 3.40
N ALA A 45 1.06 -4.95 4.29
CA ALA A 45 1.51 -6.31 3.95
C ALA A 45 0.65 -7.29 4.72
N ALA A 46 0.26 -8.37 4.06
CA ALA A 46 -0.53 -9.43 4.67
C ALA A 46 -1.83 -8.91 5.30
N GLY A 47 -2.43 -7.89 4.68
CA GLY A 47 -3.68 -7.34 5.18
C GLY A 47 -3.54 -6.47 6.41
N THR A 48 -2.32 -6.06 6.76
CA THR A 48 -2.06 -5.26 7.95
C THR A 48 -1.31 -4.00 7.56
N ALA A 49 -1.74 -2.86 8.09
CA ALA A 49 -1.00 -1.62 7.94
C ALA A 49 0.18 -1.66 8.90
N ILE A 50 1.39 -1.67 8.37
CA ILE A 50 2.58 -1.92 9.17
C ILE A 50 3.28 -0.63 9.54
N GLU A 51 3.35 0.33 8.60
CA GLU A 51 4.16 1.52 8.82
C GLU A 51 3.55 2.69 8.08
N ARG A 52 3.62 3.87 8.69
CA ARG A 52 3.25 5.09 8.00
C ARG A 52 4.35 5.51 7.05
N LEU A 53 3.93 5.99 5.90
CA LEU A 53 4.86 6.47 4.88
C LEU A 53 4.62 7.95 4.63
N ALA A 54 5.69 8.70 4.43
CA ALA A 54 5.54 10.04 3.90
C ALA A 54 5.09 9.96 2.45
N PRO A 55 4.36 10.95 1.95
CA PRO A 55 3.87 10.89 0.56
C PRO A 55 4.97 10.64 -0.46
N ASP A 56 6.13 11.24 -0.30
CA ASP A 56 7.24 11.03 -1.22
C ASP A 56 7.82 9.62 -1.11
N GLU A 57 7.83 9.04 0.07
CA GLU A 57 8.26 7.66 0.25
C GLU A 57 7.31 6.70 -0.44
N ALA A 58 6.01 6.92 -0.29
CA ALA A 58 5.03 6.07 -0.93
C ALA A 58 5.17 6.13 -2.44
N GLU A 59 5.39 7.31 -2.97
CA GLU A 59 5.55 7.47 -4.41
C GLU A 59 6.81 6.77 -4.91
N ALA A 60 7.89 6.86 -4.17
CA ALA A 60 9.13 6.18 -4.55
C ALA A 60 8.96 4.67 -4.56
N ILE A 61 8.25 4.12 -3.59
CA ILE A 61 8.01 2.68 -3.54
C ILE A 61 7.12 2.26 -4.69
N ARG A 62 6.09 3.04 -5.00
CA ARG A 62 5.20 2.73 -6.11
C ARG A 62 5.96 2.74 -7.44
N ALA A 63 6.81 3.72 -7.63
CA ALA A 63 7.60 3.80 -8.85
C ALA A 63 8.51 2.59 -9.00
N THR A 64 9.10 2.14 -7.91
CA THR A 64 9.97 0.96 -7.93
C THR A 64 9.17 -0.28 -8.30
N ILE A 65 7.99 -0.44 -7.74
CA ILE A 65 7.14 -1.58 -8.04
C ILE A 65 6.70 -1.55 -9.50
N ASP A 66 6.32 -0.39 -10.00
CA ASP A 66 5.90 -0.26 -11.39
C ASP A 66 7.04 -0.57 -12.34
N ASN A 67 8.23 -0.13 -12.04
CA ASN A 67 9.40 -0.44 -12.85
C ASN A 67 9.68 -1.94 -12.88
N ALA A 68 9.56 -2.59 -11.75
CA ALA A 68 9.77 -4.03 -11.69
C ALA A 68 8.73 -4.77 -12.53
N ARG A 69 7.49 -4.30 -12.49
CA ARG A 69 6.43 -4.90 -13.30
C ARG A 69 6.71 -4.74 -14.78
N GLN A 70 7.16 -3.57 -15.18
CA GLN A 70 7.45 -3.31 -16.56
C GLN A 70 8.59 -4.17 -17.06
N GLU A 71 9.59 -4.37 -16.24
CA GLU A 71 10.69 -5.26 -16.61
C GLU A 71 10.22 -6.68 -16.79
N ASP A 72 9.35 -7.16 -15.91
CA ASP A 72 8.77 -8.48 -16.06
C ASP A 72 7.99 -8.60 -17.36
N THR A 73 7.23 -7.57 -17.68
CA THR A 73 6.45 -7.58 -18.90
C THR A 73 7.36 -7.65 -20.12
N ASP A 74 8.44 -6.90 -20.11
CA ASP A 74 9.41 -6.91 -21.20
C ASP A 74 10.02 -8.28 -21.37
N ASP A 75 10.42 -8.92 -20.29
CA ASP A 75 10.94 -10.28 -20.34
C ASP A 75 9.93 -11.22 -20.95
N HIS A 76 8.69 -11.06 -20.58
CA HIS A 76 7.63 -11.91 -21.10
C HIS A 76 7.45 -11.70 -22.60
N ALA A 77 7.55 -10.47 -23.02
CA ALA A 77 7.35 -10.14 -24.43
C ALA A 77 8.46 -10.70 -25.31
N SER A 78 9.61 -10.90 -24.72
CA SER A 78 10.71 -11.44 -25.50
C SER A 78 10.79 -12.94 -25.38
#